data_8c89636e635c5927a40426f2782e12b3
#
_entry.id   8c89636e635c5927a40426f2782e12b3
#
_cell.length_a   1.000
_cell.length_b   1.000
_cell.length_c   1.000
_cell.angle_alpha   90.00
_cell.angle_beta   90.00
_cell.angle_gamma   90.00
#
_symmetry.space_group_name_H-M   'P 1'
#
loop_
_entity.id
_entity.type
_entity.pdbx_description
1 polymer ?
#
loop_
_entity_poly.entity_id
_entity_poly.type
_entity_poly.pdbx_seq_one_letter_code
_entity_poly.pdbx_strand_id
1 'polypeptide(L)'
;MVGYSSHAATFKVATLSPDGSFWMKTMREAGKEVEAATDNRVTFKWYPGGVMGDDKAVLRKMRVGQLQGAALPMGELLSFFPDSQAYGIPFLFNSYEEVDYVRSQLDDALIAGFAEGGMEVLGIAEGGFGYFLTAEPVRVPADLQQQRVWVPQNDVVSARLAQSIGVTPIPLTLPDVLPGLQTGLVNT
;
A
#
# COMPACT_ATOMS: atom_id res chain seq x y z
N MET A 1 10.21 -5.24 -44.81
CA MET A 1 9.47 -5.08 -43.55
C MET A 1 10.02 -6.08 -42.54
N VAL A 2 10.78 -5.62 -41.58
CA VAL A 2 11.24 -6.47 -40.47
C VAL A 2 10.09 -6.54 -39.47
N GLY A 3 9.42 -7.70 -39.43
CA GLY A 3 8.38 -7.96 -38.45
C GLY A 3 9.00 -8.01 -37.04
N TYR A 4 8.78 -6.99 -36.22
CA TYR A 4 9.03 -7.09 -34.79
C TYR A 4 8.06 -8.11 -34.21
N SER A 5 8.56 -9.32 -33.90
CA SER A 5 7.83 -10.26 -33.04
C SER A 5 7.71 -9.64 -31.65
N SER A 6 6.59 -8.97 -31.40
CA SER A 6 6.24 -8.51 -30.06
C SER A 6 5.97 -9.74 -29.21
N HIS A 7 6.92 -10.12 -28.35
CA HIS A 7 6.69 -11.19 -27.38
C HIS A 7 5.65 -10.73 -26.37
N ALA A 8 4.63 -11.57 -26.12
CA ALA A 8 3.69 -11.33 -25.05
C ALA A 8 4.42 -11.31 -23.70
N ALA A 9 4.15 -10.27 -22.90
CA ALA A 9 4.74 -10.10 -21.59
C ALA A 9 3.68 -10.32 -20.50
N THR A 10 3.98 -11.22 -19.55
CA THR A 10 3.13 -11.40 -18.36
C THR A 10 3.75 -10.72 -17.17
N PHE A 11 3.07 -9.71 -16.64
CA PHE A 11 3.46 -9.00 -15.45
C PHE A 11 2.91 -9.70 -14.20
N LYS A 12 3.80 -10.16 -13.33
CA LYS A 12 3.47 -10.72 -12.02
C LYS A 12 3.40 -9.59 -11.02
N VAL A 13 2.19 -9.35 -10.47
CA VAL A 13 1.90 -8.21 -9.57
C VAL A 13 1.41 -8.73 -8.23
N ALA A 14 2.04 -8.29 -7.15
CA ALA A 14 1.70 -8.67 -5.78
C ALA A 14 1.08 -7.53 -4.98
N THR A 15 0.26 -7.88 -3.98
CA THR A 15 -0.30 -6.94 -3.01
C THR A 15 -0.71 -7.65 -1.72
N LEU A 16 -0.76 -6.93 -0.61
CA LEU A 16 -1.35 -7.41 0.65
C LEU A 16 -2.89 -7.33 0.64
N SER A 17 -3.49 -6.59 -0.29
CA SER A 17 -4.94 -6.50 -0.41
C SER A 17 -5.56 -7.89 -0.56
N PRO A 18 -6.57 -8.25 0.28
CA PRO A 18 -7.21 -9.55 0.22
C PRO A 18 -7.87 -9.81 -1.13
N ASP A 19 -7.89 -11.08 -1.54
CA ASP A 19 -8.65 -11.48 -2.72
C ASP A 19 -10.15 -11.18 -2.54
N GLY A 20 -10.81 -10.72 -3.61
CA GLY A 20 -12.21 -10.29 -3.55
C GLY A 20 -12.44 -8.88 -2.96
N SER A 21 -11.41 -8.20 -2.44
CA SER A 21 -11.52 -6.78 -2.04
C SER A 21 -11.85 -5.87 -3.22
N PHE A 22 -12.36 -4.67 -2.92
CA PHE A 22 -12.61 -3.64 -3.94
C PHE A 22 -11.34 -3.37 -4.79
N TRP A 23 -10.19 -3.20 -4.12
CA TRP A 23 -8.91 -2.98 -4.78
C TRP A 23 -8.56 -4.07 -5.79
N MET A 24 -8.69 -5.34 -5.39
CA MET A 24 -8.39 -6.46 -6.28
C MET A 24 -9.34 -6.57 -7.46
N LYS A 25 -10.63 -6.28 -7.26
CA LYS A 25 -11.61 -6.24 -8.36
C LYS A 25 -11.24 -5.17 -9.37
N THR A 26 -11.00 -3.93 -8.90
CA THR A 26 -10.63 -2.79 -9.76
C THR A 26 -9.32 -3.05 -10.52
N MET A 27 -8.28 -3.57 -9.84
CA MET A 27 -7.02 -3.91 -10.51
C MET A 27 -7.18 -4.98 -11.58
N ARG A 28 -8.02 -6.00 -11.34
CA ARG A 28 -8.29 -7.03 -12.36
C ARG A 28 -9.08 -6.49 -13.54
N GLU A 29 -10.02 -5.58 -13.31
CA GLU A 29 -10.76 -4.90 -14.37
C GLU A 29 -9.82 -4.06 -15.24
N ALA A 30 -8.99 -3.21 -14.63
CA ALA A 30 -7.97 -2.44 -15.34
C ALA A 30 -6.99 -3.35 -16.10
N GLY A 31 -6.59 -4.48 -15.51
CA GLY A 31 -5.74 -5.47 -16.19
C GLY A 31 -6.38 -6.02 -17.46
N LYS A 32 -7.68 -6.36 -17.43
CA LYS A 32 -8.42 -6.82 -18.61
C LYS A 32 -8.52 -5.75 -19.70
N GLU A 33 -8.67 -4.48 -19.31
CA GLU A 33 -8.68 -3.37 -20.27
C GLU A 33 -7.33 -3.23 -20.99
N VAL A 34 -6.23 -3.35 -20.24
CA VAL A 34 -4.87 -3.35 -20.81
C VAL A 34 -4.64 -4.56 -21.72
N GLU A 35 -5.07 -5.76 -21.30
CA GLU A 35 -5.00 -6.99 -22.11
C GLU A 35 -5.74 -6.79 -23.44
N ALA A 36 -6.97 -6.26 -23.40
CA ALA A 36 -7.76 -5.98 -24.60
C ALA A 36 -7.11 -4.90 -25.48
N ALA A 37 -6.64 -3.80 -24.90
CA ALA A 37 -6.01 -2.69 -25.61
C ALA A 37 -4.66 -3.06 -26.25
N THR A 38 -4.03 -4.12 -25.76
CA THR A 38 -2.74 -4.60 -26.28
C THR A 38 -2.81 -5.87 -27.10
N ASP A 39 -4.01 -6.33 -27.49
CA ASP A 39 -4.21 -7.61 -28.16
C ASP A 39 -3.53 -8.78 -27.43
N ASN A 40 -3.64 -8.82 -26.10
CA ASN A 40 -3.00 -9.75 -25.17
C ASN A 40 -1.46 -9.76 -25.24
N ARG A 41 -0.83 -8.71 -25.75
CA ARG A 41 0.64 -8.57 -25.68
C ARG A 41 1.12 -8.27 -24.27
N VAL A 42 0.27 -7.64 -23.43
CA VAL A 42 0.49 -7.43 -22.01
C VAL A 42 -0.58 -8.16 -21.23
N THR A 43 -0.19 -9.04 -20.32
CA THR A 43 -1.10 -9.79 -19.45
C THR A 43 -0.64 -9.69 -18.00
N PHE A 44 -1.54 -9.96 -17.05
CA PHE A 44 -1.24 -9.86 -15.63
C PHE A 44 -1.48 -11.16 -14.89
N LYS A 45 -0.56 -11.49 -13.98
CA LYS A 45 -0.74 -12.54 -12.99
C LYS A 45 -0.72 -11.91 -11.59
N TRP A 46 -1.88 -11.93 -10.94
CA TRP A 46 -2.10 -11.30 -9.65
C TRP A 46 -1.80 -12.24 -8.49
N TYR A 47 -1.15 -11.72 -7.45
CA TYR A 47 -0.81 -12.40 -6.21
C TYR A 47 -1.34 -11.58 -5.01
N PRO A 48 -2.66 -11.70 -4.66
CA PRO A 48 -3.29 -10.97 -3.57
C PRO A 48 -2.99 -11.58 -2.20
N GLY A 49 -3.37 -10.87 -1.13
CA GLY A 49 -3.44 -11.40 0.24
C GLY A 49 -2.10 -11.80 0.84
N GLY A 50 -1.00 -11.22 0.38
CA GLY A 50 0.32 -11.46 0.96
C GLY A 50 0.93 -12.82 0.60
N VAL A 51 0.41 -13.56 -0.38
CA VAL A 51 0.97 -14.87 -0.78
C VAL A 51 2.43 -14.79 -1.28
N MET A 52 2.89 -13.60 -1.61
CA MET A 52 4.29 -13.34 -1.99
C MET A 52 5.13 -12.77 -0.83
N GLY A 53 4.59 -12.79 0.39
CA GLY A 53 5.19 -12.24 1.60
C GLY A 53 4.73 -10.82 1.89
N ASP A 54 5.34 -10.20 2.92
CA ASP A 54 5.12 -8.81 3.27
C ASP A 54 5.68 -7.82 2.21
N ASP A 55 5.42 -6.54 2.37
CA ASP A 55 5.83 -5.51 1.41
C ASP A 55 7.35 -5.50 1.18
N LYS A 56 8.16 -5.72 2.22
CA LYS A 56 9.63 -5.84 2.08
C LYS A 56 10.05 -7.06 1.28
N ALA A 57 9.37 -8.20 1.45
CA ALA A 57 9.61 -9.41 0.67
C ALA A 57 9.22 -9.19 -0.79
N VAL A 58 8.09 -8.52 -1.04
CA VAL A 58 7.64 -8.14 -2.39
C VAL A 58 8.68 -7.26 -3.07
N LEU A 59 9.15 -6.20 -2.41
CA LEU A 59 10.18 -5.30 -2.97
C LEU A 59 11.49 -6.04 -3.28
N ARG A 60 11.92 -6.97 -2.42
CA ARG A 60 13.11 -7.81 -2.71
C ARG A 60 12.90 -8.67 -3.97
N LYS A 61 11.69 -9.27 -4.13
CA LYS A 61 11.35 -10.08 -5.30
C LYS A 61 11.27 -9.25 -6.59
N MET A 62 10.83 -8.00 -6.50
CA MET A 62 10.88 -7.06 -7.63
C MET A 62 12.33 -6.76 -8.04
N ARG A 63 13.21 -6.47 -7.07
CA ARG A 63 14.64 -6.19 -7.34
C ARG A 63 15.38 -7.34 -8.05
N VAL A 64 14.98 -8.59 -7.79
CA VAL A 64 15.59 -9.77 -8.45
C VAL A 64 14.76 -10.28 -9.64
N GLY A 65 13.75 -9.54 -10.09
CA GLY A 65 12.95 -9.86 -11.28
C GLY A 65 11.96 -11.01 -11.12
N GLN A 66 11.71 -11.50 -9.90
CA GLN A 66 10.69 -12.52 -9.64
C GLN A 66 9.27 -11.97 -9.75
N LEU A 67 9.09 -10.67 -9.45
CA LEU A 67 7.88 -9.89 -9.65
C LEU A 67 8.21 -8.69 -10.54
N GLN A 68 7.25 -8.28 -11.36
CA GLN A 68 7.37 -7.13 -12.25
C GLN A 68 6.64 -5.90 -11.71
N GLY A 69 5.76 -6.07 -10.71
CA GLY A 69 5.03 -4.97 -10.11
C GLY A 69 4.42 -5.33 -8.77
N ALA A 70 3.93 -4.30 -8.09
CA ALA A 70 3.19 -4.43 -6.85
C ALA A 70 2.23 -3.25 -6.65
N ALA A 71 1.17 -3.47 -5.86
CA ALA A 71 0.38 -2.39 -5.26
C ALA A 71 0.71 -2.34 -3.77
N LEU A 72 1.37 -1.27 -3.34
CA LEU A 72 1.97 -1.11 -2.03
C LEU A 72 1.57 0.24 -1.41
N PRO A 73 1.46 0.34 -0.08
CA PRO A 73 1.40 1.63 0.60
C PRO A 73 2.66 2.46 0.30
N MET A 74 2.50 3.76 0.07
CA MET A 74 3.64 4.64 -0.24
C MET A 74 4.70 4.66 0.87
N GLY A 75 4.28 4.51 2.12
CA GLY A 75 5.20 4.42 3.27
C GLY A 75 6.20 3.27 3.20
N GLU A 76 5.93 2.21 2.47
CA GLU A 76 6.86 1.10 2.25
C GLU A 76 7.95 1.41 1.20
N LEU A 77 7.80 2.51 0.48
CA LEU A 77 8.66 2.87 -0.65
C LEU A 77 9.79 3.85 -0.30
N LEU A 78 9.97 4.17 1.00
CA LEU A 78 11.01 5.07 1.52
C LEU A 78 12.42 4.80 0.99
N SER A 79 12.76 3.53 0.74
CA SER A 79 14.07 3.15 0.23
C SER A 79 14.31 3.52 -1.24
N PHE A 80 13.25 3.87 -1.97
CA PHE A 80 13.32 4.34 -3.35
C PHE A 80 13.23 5.86 -3.41
N PHE A 81 12.35 6.43 -2.62
CA PHE A 81 12.18 7.87 -2.56
C PHE A 81 11.69 8.30 -1.15
N PRO A 82 12.50 9.04 -0.38
CA PRO A 82 12.16 9.42 1.00
C PRO A 82 10.87 10.23 1.13
N ASP A 83 10.56 11.09 0.13
CA ASP A 83 9.38 11.95 0.15
C ASP A 83 8.07 11.19 -0.11
N SER A 84 8.13 9.88 -0.37
CA SER A 84 6.96 8.99 -0.49
C SER A 84 6.02 9.02 0.71
N GLN A 85 6.49 9.49 1.86
CA GLN A 85 5.66 9.63 3.06
C GLN A 85 4.80 10.90 3.11
N ALA A 86 4.91 11.80 2.15
CA ALA A 86 4.22 13.09 2.20
C ALA A 86 2.71 12.95 2.47
N TYR A 87 2.04 11.99 1.83
CA TYR A 87 0.60 11.77 2.02
C TYR A 87 0.24 10.96 3.28
N GLY A 88 1.21 10.31 3.90
CA GLY A 88 1.02 9.49 5.09
C GLY A 88 1.22 10.22 6.42
N ILE A 89 1.45 11.53 6.40
CA ILE A 89 1.67 12.32 7.63
C ILE A 89 0.34 12.43 8.38
N PRO A 90 0.27 11.93 9.63
CA PRO A 90 -0.96 11.99 10.41
C PRO A 90 -1.45 13.43 10.63
N PHE A 91 -2.75 13.64 10.52
CA PHE A 91 -3.43 14.92 10.75
C PHE A 91 -3.03 16.07 9.81
N LEU A 92 -2.32 15.76 8.71
CA LEU A 92 -1.92 16.77 7.72
C LEU A 92 -3.14 17.30 6.94
N PHE A 93 -4.07 16.42 6.59
CA PHE A 93 -5.23 16.73 5.77
C PHE A 93 -6.52 16.66 6.59
N ASN A 94 -7.46 17.58 6.33
CA ASN A 94 -8.76 17.63 6.98
C ASN A 94 -9.91 17.30 6.02
N SER A 95 -9.68 17.31 4.71
CA SER A 95 -10.69 17.01 3.70
C SER A 95 -10.08 16.42 2.43
N TYR A 96 -10.91 15.81 1.59
CA TYR A 96 -10.50 15.31 0.28
C TYR A 96 -10.10 16.46 -0.67
N GLU A 97 -10.73 17.63 -0.56
CA GLU A 97 -10.39 18.81 -1.36
C GLU A 97 -8.95 19.28 -1.10
N GLU A 98 -8.51 19.21 0.17
CA GLU A 98 -7.11 19.50 0.52
C GLU A 98 -6.16 18.44 -0.07
N VAL A 99 -6.53 17.17 -0.01
CA VAL A 99 -5.75 16.07 -0.62
C VAL A 99 -5.64 16.28 -2.12
N ASP A 100 -6.76 16.51 -2.82
CA ASP A 100 -6.80 16.71 -4.28
C ASP A 100 -5.95 17.91 -4.71
N TYR A 101 -6.05 19.02 -3.95
CA TYR A 101 -5.23 20.21 -4.20
C TYR A 101 -3.73 19.89 -4.11
N VAL A 102 -3.30 19.23 -3.03
CA VAL A 102 -1.89 18.90 -2.83
C VAL A 102 -1.42 17.88 -3.87
N ARG A 103 -2.24 16.91 -4.20
CA ARG A 103 -1.95 15.91 -5.26
C ARG A 103 -1.74 16.58 -6.61
N SER A 104 -2.55 17.56 -6.96
CA SER A 104 -2.40 18.32 -8.21
C SER A 104 -1.07 19.06 -8.34
N GLN A 105 -0.38 19.29 -7.22
CA GLN A 105 0.92 19.96 -7.18
C GLN A 105 2.10 19.00 -6.96
N LEU A 106 1.86 17.84 -6.35
CA LEU A 106 2.93 17.00 -5.82
C LEU A 106 3.07 15.65 -6.55
N ASP A 107 1.98 15.10 -7.12
CA ASP A 107 1.99 13.77 -7.73
C ASP A 107 3.08 13.62 -8.81
N ASP A 108 3.23 14.60 -9.70
CA ASP A 108 4.24 14.56 -10.76
C ASP A 108 5.68 14.53 -10.20
N ALA A 109 5.94 15.29 -9.14
CA ALA A 109 7.24 15.30 -8.48
C ALA A 109 7.53 13.97 -7.76
N LEU A 110 6.51 13.37 -7.12
CA LEU A 110 6.64 12.06 -6.50
C LEU A 110 6.91 10.97 -7.53
N ILE A 111 6.16 10.95 -8.65
CA ILE A 111 6.35 9.99 -9.74
C ILE A 111 7.76 10.11 -10.32
N ALA A 112 8.23 11.34 -10.57
CA ALA A 112 9.59 11.59 -11.05
C ALA A 112 10.66 11.10 -10.05
N GLY A 113 10.48 11.39 -8.75
CA GLY A 113 11.40 10.93 -7.71
C GLY A 113 11.47 9.40 -7.59
N PHE A 114 10.35 8.71 -7.75
CA PHE A 114 10.34 7.24 -7.82
C PHE A 114 11.09 6.72 -9.06
N ALA A 115 10.91 7.35 -10.21
CA ALA A 115 11.61 6.96 -11.44
C ALA A 115 13.13 7.12 -11.30
N GLU A 116 13.61 8.18 -10.67
CA GLU A 116 15.04 8.37 -10.31
C GLU A 116 15.52 7.26 -9.35
N GLY A 117 14.67 6.81 -8.45
CA GLY A 117 14.90 5.66 -7.56
C GLY A 117 14.84 4.30 -8.24
N GLY A 118 14.55 4.24 -9.55
CA GLY A 118 14.47 3.01 -10.35
C GLY A 118 13.12 2.30 -10.25
N MET A 119 12.04 3.01 -9.90
CA MET A 119 10.69 2.48 -9.81
C MET A 119 9.73 3.27 -10.69
N GLU A 120 9.11 2.60 -11.66
CA GLU A 120 8.05 3.19 -12.47
C GLU A 120 6.72 3.14 -11.71
N VAL A 121 6.09 4.30 -11.50
CA VAL A 121 4.79 4.43 -10.83
C VAL A 121 3.70 4.64 -11.89
N LEU A 122 2.78 3.69 -11.99
CA LEU A 122 1.67 3.73 -12.94
C LEU A 122 0.48 4.55 -12.44
N GLY A 123 0.40 4.79 -11.13
CA GLY A 123 -0.64 5.60 -10.52
C GLY A 123 -0.54 5.63 -9.01
N ILE A 124 -1.05 6.71 -8.44
CA ILE A 124 -1.19 6.90 -7.00
C ILE A 124 -2.69 6.89 -6.69
N ALA A 125 -3.11 5.98 -5.84
CA ALA A 125 -4.51 5.85 -5.44
C ALA A 125 -4.70 6.20 -3.95
N GLU A 126 -5.84 6.78 -3.63
CA GLU A 126 -6.22 7.11 -2.27
C GLU A 126 -6.88 5.93 -1.57
N GLY A 127 -6.44 5.67 -0.34
CA GLY A 127 -7.09 4.71 0.57
C GLY A 127 -8.19 5.33 1.42
N GLY A 128 -8.29 6.65 1.43
CA GLY A 128 -9.16 7.42 2.32
C GLY A 128 -8.48 7.81 3.63
N PHE A 129 -9.25 8.43 4.52
CA PHE A 129 -8.77 8.78 5.85
C PHE A 129 -8.70 7.54 6.75
N GLY A 130 -7.66 7.49 7.59
CA GLY A 130 -7.52 6.47 8.63
C GLY A 130 -8.42 6.78 9.84
N TYR A 131 -9.07 5.75 10.36
CA TYR A 131 -9.90 5.85 11.56
C TYR A 131 -9.46 4.82 12.58
N PHE A 132 -9.53 5.17 13.87
CA PHE A 132 -9.42 4.19 14.94
C PHE A 132 -10.74 3.41 15.08
N LEU A 133 -10.66 2.11 14.91
CA LEU A 133 -11.75 1.19 15.17
C LEU A 133 -11.41 0.45 16.48
N THR A 134 -12.17 0.70 17.53
CA THR A 134 -11.85 0.23 18.88
C THR A 134 -12.97 -0.61 19.47
N ALA A 135 -12.63 -1.66 20.22
CA ALA A 135 -13.61 -2.47 20.94
C ALA A 135 -14.23 -1.71 22.12
N GLU A 136 -13.45 -0.85 22.78
CA GLU A 136 -13.89 -0.01 23.89
C GLU A 136 -13.85 1.48 23.49
N PRO A 137 -14.71 2.32 24.07
CA PRO A 137 -14.74 3.75 23.71
C PRO A 137 -13.42 4.44 23.96
N VAL A 138 -12.91 5.14 22.95
CA VAL A 138 -11.72 6.02 23.02
C VAL A 138 -12.18 7.45 22.83
N ARG A 139 -11.96 8.33 23.82
CA ARG A 139 -12.35 9.74 23.84
C ARG A 139 -11.16 10.67 23.94
N VAL A 140 -10.08 10.19 24.55
CA VAL A 140 -8.83 10.93 24.71
C VAL A 140 -7.65 9.99 24.40
N PRO A 141 -6.48 10.54 24.02
CA PRO A 141 -5.31 9.70 23.70
C PRO A 141 -4.92 8.71 24.82
N ALA A 142 -5.14 9.06 26.08
CA ALA A 142 -4.85 8.18 27.22
C ALA A 142 -5.68 6.88 27.22
N ASP A 143 -6.88 6.88 26.63
CA ASP A 143 -7.71 5.68 26.55
C ASP A 143 -7.07 4.60 25.65
N LEU A 144 -6.27 5.00 24.68
CA LEU A 144 -5.53 4.09 23.80
C LEU A 144 -4.40 3.35 24.53
N GLN A 145 -3.87 3.88 25.64
CA GLN A 145 -2.79 3.24 26.40
C GLN A 145 -3.23 1.90 27.02
N GLN A 146 -4.52 1.69 27.19
CA GLN A 146 -5.08 0.45 27.71
C GLN A 146 -5.54 -0.52 26.62
N GLN A 147 -5.40 -0.12 25.35
CA GLN A 147 -5.78 -0.95 24.21
C GLN A 147 -4.57 -1.70 23.65
N ARG A 148 -4.85 -2.78 22.95
CA ARG A 148 -3.87 -3.51 22.13
C ARG A 148 -3.94 -2.98 20.71
N VAL A 149 -3.19 -1.88 20.48
CA VAL A 149 -3.26 -1.11 19.24
C VAL A 149 -2.41 -1.77 18.16
N TRP A 150 -3.05 -2.15 17.08
CA TRP A 150 -2.38 -2.58 15.86
C TRP A 150 -1.80 -1.39 15.10
N VAL A 151 -0.63 -1.58 14.51
CA VAL A 151 -0.08 -0.71 13.46
C VAL A 151 0.45 -1.58 12.32
N PRO A 152 0.46 -1.08 11.07
CA PRO A 152 1.11 -1.80 9.97
C PRO A 152 2.57 -2.12 10.28
N GLN A 153 3.03 -3.32 9.98
CA GLN A 153 4.31 -3.88 10.44
C GLN A 153 5.53 -3.02 10.12
N ASN A 154 5.51 -2.29 9.01
CA ASN A 154 6.64 -1.47 8.57
C ASN A 154 6.37 0.04 8.64
N ASP A 155 5.20 0.43 9.15
CA ASP A 155 4.80 1.84 9.26
C ASP A 155 5.47 2.50 10.47
N VAL A 156 6.62 3.13 10.19
CA VAL A 156 7.41 3.84 11.21
C VAL A 156 6.66 5.07 11.74
N VAL A 157 5.83 5.71 10.91
CA VAL A 157 5.08 6.93 11.29
C VAL A 157 3.99 6.58 12.29
N SER A 158 3.14 5.59 11.99
CA SER A 158 2.10 5.12 12.90
C SER A 158 2.69 4.56 14.20
N ALA A 159 3.80 3.83 14.13
CA ALA A 159 4.48 3.31 15.31
C ALA A 159 5.00 4.45 16.22
N ARG A 160 5.61 5.48 15.66
CA ARG A 160 6.09 6.64 16.42
C ARG A 160 4.94 7.47 16.98
N LEU A 161 3.87 7.64 16.23
CA LEU A 161 2.67 8.31 16.71
C LEU A 161 2.12 7.60 17.95
N ALA A 162 1.92 6.28 17.89
CA ALA A 162 1.46 5.49 19.03
C ALA A 162 2.39 5.63 20.24
N GLN A 163 3.70 5.52 20.03
CA GLN A 163 4.69 5.70 21.10
C GLN A 163 4.67 7.10 21.72
N SER A 164 4.43 8.16 20.93
CA SER A 164 4.42 9.53 21.43
C SER A 164 3.26 9.81 22.40
N ILE A 165 2.21 9.01 22.36
CA ILE A 165 1.06 9.08 23.28
C ILE A 165 1.10 7.97 24.35
N GLY A 166 2.25 7.29 24.51
CA GLY A 166 2.47 6.26 25.52
C GLY A 166 1.87 4.89 25.21
N VAL A 167 1.53 4.63 23.94
CA VAL A 167 1.03 3.33 23.46
C VAL A 167 2.19 2.49 22.96
N THR A 168 2.24 1.20 23.38
CA THR A 168 3.13 0.21 22.77
C THR A 168 2.38 -0.47 21.63
N PRO A 169 2.67 -0.15 20.35
CA PRO A 169 1.94 -0.72 19.23
C PRO A 169 2.30 -2.18 18.97
N ILE A 170 1.37 -2.93 18.42
CA ILE A 170 1.55 -4.33 18.00
C ILE A 170 1.61 -4.34 16.47
N PRO A 171 2.82 -4.52 15.89
CA PRO A 171 2.98 -4.53 14.44
C PRO A 171 2.53 -5.87 13.84
N LEU A 172 1.55 -5.83 12.92
CA LEU A 172 1.11 -6.99 12.15
C LEU A 172 1.02 -6.64 10.67
N THR A 173 1.16 -7.65 9.81
CA THR A 173 0.82 -7.50 8.39
C THR A 173 -0.70 -7.43 8.22
N LEU A 174 -1.18 -6.80 7.16
CA LEU A 174 -2.62 -6.66 6.92
C LEU A 174 -3.38 -8.00 6.92
N PRO A 175 -2.87 -9.10 6.33
CA PRO A 175 -3.52 -10.41 6.42
C PRO A 175 -3.63 -10.97 7.83
N ASP A 176 -2.75 -10.58 8.76
CA ASP A 176 -2.72 -11.08 10.14
C ASP A 176 -3.64 -10.31 11.09
N VAL A 177 -4.20 -9.16 10.64
CA VAL A 177 -5.04 -8.30 11.48
C VAL A 177 -6.32 -9.01 11.90
N LEU A 178 -7.04 -9.62 10.97
CA LEU A 178 -8.29 -10.33 11.29
C LEU A 178 -8.06 -11.50 12.26
N PRO A 179 -7.09 -12.39 12.07
CA PRO A 179 -6.73 -13.40 13.08
C PRO A 179 -6.33 -12.76 14.42
N GLY A 180 -5.59 -11.65 14.39
CA GLY A 180 -5.21 -10.91 15.60
C GLY A 180 -6.40 -10.38 16.39
N LEU A 181 -7.41 -9.85 15.72
CA LEU A 181 -8.67 -9.42 16.32
C LEU A 181 -9.47 -10.61 16.90
N GLN A 182 -9.55 -11.71 16.15
CA GLN A 182 -10.29 -12.91 16.59
C GLN A 182 -9.68 -13.56 17.84
N THR A 183 -8.37 -13.54 17.96
CA THR A 183 -7.64 -14.11 19.11
C THR A 183 -7.47 -13.12 20.28
N GLY A 184 -7.86 -11.86 20.08
CA GLY A 184 -7.65 -10.80 21.05
C GLY A 184 -6.20 -10.35 21.18
N LEU A 185 -5.32 -10.69 20.22
CA LEU A 185 -3.96 -10.16 20.17
C LEU A 185 -3.98 -8.65 20.02
N VAL A 186 -4.86 -8.14 19.16
CA VAL A 186 -5.18 -6.72 19.02
C VAL A 186 -6.67 -6.47 19.20
N ASN A 187 -7.07 -5.24 19.56
CA ASN A 187 -8.47 -4.84 19.73
C ASN A 187 -8.73 -3.40 19.21
N THR A 188 -7.75 -2.80 18.61
CA THR A 188 -7.79 -1.45 18.01
C THR A 188 -6.91 -1.41 16.80
#